data_e01e89db4243b9e1733c0a38b3acb7ed
#
_entry.id   e01e89db4243b9e1733c0a38b3acb7ed
#
_cell.length_a   1.000
_cell.length_b   1.000
_cell.length_c   1.000
_cell.angle_alpha   90.00
_cell.angle_beta   90.00
_cell.angle_gamma   90.00
#
_symmetry.space_group_name_H-M   'P 1'
#
loop_
_entity.id
_entity.type
_entity.pdbx_description
1 polymer ?
#
loop_
_entity_poly.entity_id
_entity_poly.type
_entity_poly.pdbx_seq_one_letter_code
_entity_poly.pdbx_strand_id
1 'polypeptide(L)'
;MILTNSKILEFLDENYEKEQQFIKLVSFKKNKIIVEQDKPNKFVYVIKEGIMKCSITEENNKSYTLEFLGVGEIIGEIETLLKCKNLATIKSLSNCVLYKIEIDHFNKKLLNDPHFNNLLMIELARRLQKTATRASSQQLNTLQISLKNLLFLLDEQKVIFKKSDLAEYLGITLRSLNRELKGQGHFRIAER
;
A
#
# COMPACT_ATOMS: atom_id res chain seq x y z
N MET A 1 -9.43 -1.17 4.17
CA MET A 1 -8.25 -0.44 4.59
C MET A 1 -6.99 -1.04 4.01
N ILE A 2 -6.66 -2.32 4.27
CA ILE A 2 -5.57 -2.98 3.54
C ILE A 2 -6.11 -3.35 2.17
N LEU A 3 -5.41 -2.89 1.13
CA LEU A 3 -5.68 -3.28 -0.24
C LEU A 3 -5.10 -4.67 -0.49
N THR A 4 -5.78 -5.50 -1.26
CA THR A 4 -5.31 -6.82 -1.69
C THR A 4 -5.79 -7.11 -3.11
N ASN A 5 -4.97 -7.85 -3.88
CA ASN A 5 -5.30 -8.23 -5.24
C ASN A 5 -4.91 -9.69 -5.54
N SER A 6 -5.82 -10.62 -5.30
CA SER A 6 -5.57 -12.04 -5.55
C SER A 6 -5.25 -12.34 -7.02
N LYS A 7 -5.89 -11.64 -7.96
CA LYS A 7 -5.74 -11.92 -9.41
C LYS A 7 -4.34 -11.61 -9.94
N ILE A 8 -3.72 -10.53 -9.49
CA ILE A 8 -2.32 -10.23 -9.85
C ILE A 8 -1.38 -11.24 -9.20
N LEU A 9 -1.64 -11.65 -7.96
CA LEU A 9 -0.83 -12.65 -7.30
C LEU A 9 -0.93 -14.02 -8.00
N GLU A 10 -2.13 -14.50 -8.27
CA GLU A 10 -2.40 -15.75 -9.00
C GLU A 10 -1.68 -15.75 -10.35
N PHE A 11 -1.81 -14.66 -11.11
CA PHE A 11 -1.12 -14.51 -12.40
C PHE A 11 0.40 -14.63 -12.27
N LEU A 12 1.01 -14.02 -11.25
CA LEU A 12 2.45 -14.10 -11.03
C LEU A 12 2.87 -15.48 -10.53
N ASP A 13 2.12 -16.10 -9.63
CA ASP A 13 2.41 -17.45 -9.13
C ASP A 13 2.42 -18.47 -10.28
N GLU A 14 1.48 -18.38 -11.23
CA GLU A 14 1.40 -19.26 -12.41
C GLU A 14 2.55 -19.06 -13.42
N ASN A 15 3.08 -17.84 -13.50
CA ASN A 15 4.11 -17.49 -14.50
C ASN A 15 5.53 -17.47 -13.91
N TYR A 16 5.69 -17.48 -12.59
CA TYR A 16 6.97 -17.27 -11.92
C TYR A 16 8.05 -18.26 -12.35
N GLU A 17 7.74 -19.56 -12.42
CA GLU A 17 8.69 -20.61 -12.81
C GLU A 17 9.30 -20.37 -14.20
N LYS A 18 8.54 -19.80 -15.14
CA LYS A 18 8.96 -19.49 -16.50
C LYS A 18 9.76 -18.19 -16.61
N GLU A 19 9.61 -17.30 -15.64
CA GLU A 19 10.12 -15.92 -15.68
C GLU A 19 11.18 -15.63 -14.61
N GLN A 20 11.73 -16.64 -13.94
CA GLN A 20 12.71 -16.49 -12.84
C GLN A 20 13.97 -15.71 -13.21
N GLN A 21 14.31 -15.62 -14.49
CA GLN A 21 15.42 -14.80 -14.93
C GLN A 21 15.16 -13.29 -14.78
N PHE A 22 13.89 -12.84 -14.79
CA PHE A 22 13.47 -11.44 -14.70
C PHE A 22 12.70 -11.10 -13.43
N ILE A 23 12.15 -12.12 -12.77
CA ILE A 23 11.36 -11.99 -11.54
C ILE A 23 12.07 -12.76 -10.43
N LYS A 24 12.35 -12.09 -9.31
CA LYS A 24 13.02 -12.71 -8.16
C LYS A 24 12.17 -12.56 -6.91
N LEU A 25 12.11 -13.61 -6.10
CA LEU A 25 11.58 -13.51 -4.76
C LEU A 25 12.60 -12.85 -3.83
N VAL A 26 12.17 -11.82 -3.11
CA VAL A 26 13.00 -11.09 -2.15
C VAL A 26 12.26 -10.96 -0.83
N SER A 27 12.98 -11.09 0.29
CA SER A 27 12.38 -11.01 1.62
C SER A 27 12.89 -9.78 2.36
N PHE A 28 11.99 -9.14 3.08
CA PHE A 28 12.29 -7.99 3.92
C PHE A 28 11.77 -8.20 5.33
N LYS A 29 12.59 -7.86 6.32
CA LYS A 29 12.16 -7.82 7.73
C LYS A 29 11.24 -6.62 7.96
N LYS A 30 10.41 -6.72 9.01
CA LYS A 30 9.60 -5.61 9.50
C LYS A 30 10.41 -4.30 9.66
N ASN A 31 9.80 -3.17 9.37
CA ASN A 31 10.35 -1.81 9.47
C ASN A 31 11.43 -1.46 8.42
N LYS A 32 11.59 -2.20 7.33
CA LYS A 32 12.49 -1.85 6.23
C LYS A 32 11.80 -0.95 5.21
N ILE A 33 12.53 0.05 4.70
CA ILE A 33 12.14 0.85 3.54
C ILE A 33 12.55 0.06 2.30
N ILE A 34 11.60 -0.17 1.40
CA ILE A 34 11.78 -0.89 0.14
C ILE A 34 11.89 0.10 -1.03
N VAL A 35 11.02 1.10 -1.02
CA VAL A 35 11.01 2.20 -1.98
C VAL A 35 11.06 3.50 -1.19
N GLU A 36 11.90 4.44 -1.61
CA GLU A 36 12.08 5.75 -0.97
C GLU A 36 11.56 6.85 -1.89
N GLN A 37 10.74 7.75 -1.34
CA GLN A 37 10.19 8.91 -2.04
C GLN A 37 11.30 9.74 -2.71
N ASP A 38 11.02 10.33 -3.87
CA ASP A 38 11.90 11.19 -4.67
C ASP A 38 13.18 10.52 -5.22
N LYS A 39 13.39 9.23 -4.94
CA LYS A 39 14.47 8.43 -5.56
C LYS A 39 14.02 7.85 -6.89
N PRO A 40 14.97 7.54 -7.80
CA PRO A 40 14.65 6.86 -9.04
C PRO A 40 13.98 5.50 -8.79
N ASN A 41 12.90 5.22 -9.53
CA ASN A 41 12.28 3.89 -9.53
C ASN A 41 13.23 2.89 -10.22
N LYS A 42 13.48 1.74 -9.60
CA LYS A 42 14.41 0.73 -10.11
C LYS A 42 13.74 -0.60 -10.45
N PHE A 43 12.63 -0.91 -9.80
CA PHE A 43 11.93 -2.19 -9.93
C PHE A 43 10.45 -1.99 -9.68
N VAL A 44 9.65 -2.89 -10.27
CA VAL A 44 8.27 -3.08 -9.87
C VAL A 44 8.21 -4.24 -8.88
N TYR A 45 7.40 -4.13 -7.84
CA TYR A 45 7.24 -5.19 -6.85
C TYR A 45 5.77 -5.60 -6.76
N VAL A 46 5.53 -6.88 -6.43
CA VAL A 46 4.21 -7.37 -6.04
C VAL A 46 4.33 -8.10 -4.72
N ILE A 47 3.44 -7.79 -3.78
CA ILE A 47 3.47 -8.36 -2.45
C ILE A 47 2.94 -9.79 -2.50
N LYS A 48 3.81 -10.76 -2.20
CA LYS A 48 3.42 -12.17 -2.03
C LYS A 48 2.95 -12.44 -0.61
N GLU A 49 3.65 -11.87 0.37
CA GLU A 49 3.33 -12.03 1.79
C GLU A 49 3.61 -10.73 2.55
N GLY A 50 2.79 -10.47 3.56
CA GLY A 50 2.99 -9.36 4.48
C GLY A 50 2.16 -8.12 4.17
N ILE A 51 2.47 -7.04 4.91
CA ILE A 51 1.76 -5.76 4.86
C ILE A 51 2.78 -4.64 4.79
N MET A 52 2.50 -3.66 3.94
CA MET A 52 3.33 -2.47 3.77
C MET A 52 2.52 -1.19 3.96
N LYS A 53 3.21 -0.12 4.31
CA LYS A 53 2.68 1.23 4.37
C LYS A 53 3.23 2.04 3.20
N CYS A 54 2.34 2.68 2.45
CA CYS A 54 2.65 3.68 1.44
C CYS A 54 2.40 5.05 2.04
N SER A 55 3.41 5.90 2.12
CA SER A 55 3.31 7.23 2.72
C SER A 55 4.08 8.29 1.95
N ILE A 56 3.54 9.51 1.93
CA ILE A 56 4.21 10.72 1.44
C ILE A 56 4.63 11.55 2.64
N THR A 57 5.82 12.13 2.56
CA THR A 57 6.33 13.08 3.54
C THR A 57 6.57 14.41 2.84
N GLU A 58 5.94 15.47 3.35
CA GLU A 58 6.06 16.82 2.84
C GLU A 58 7.31 17.54 3.40
N GLU A 59 7.68 18.68 2.81
CA GLU A 59 8.83 19.48 3.22
C GLU A 59 8.79 19.91 4.69
N ASN A 60 7.61 20.05 5.26
CA ASN A 60 7.40 20.37 6.68
C ASN A 60 7.54 19.15 7.61
N ASN A 61 8.07 18.02 7.11
CA ASN A 61 8.24 16.74 7.81
C ASN A 61 6.91 16.10 8.30
N LYS A 62 5.76 16.54 7.80
CA LYS A 62 4.51 15.84 8.06
C LYS A 62 4.35 14.70 7.07
N SER A 63 4.06 13.52 7.61
CA SER A 63 3.80 12.32 6.82
C SER A 63 2.30 12.04 6.74
N TYR A 64 1.87 11.58 5.59
CA TYR A 64 0.52 11.13 5.33
C TYR A 64 0.54 9.71 4.76
N THR A 65 -0.18 8.80 5.38
CA THR A 65 -0.31 7.43 4.87
C THR A 65 -1.36 7.41 3.77
N LEU A 66 -0.89 7.20 2.54
CA LEU A 66 -1.77 7.03 1.39
C LEU A 66 -2.59 5.74 1.52
N GLU A 67 -1.90 4.61 1.73
CA GLU A 67 -2.54 3.30 1.74
C GLU A 67 -1.74 2.30 2.58
N PHE A 68 -2.42 1.24 3.01
CA PHE A 68 -1.80 0.02 3.49
C PHE A 68 -1.97 -1.05 2.40
N LEU A 69 -0.85 -1.59 1.96
CA LEU A 69 -0.76 -2.53 0.86
C LEU A 69 -0.56 -3.94 1.41
N GLY A 70 -1.35 -4.88 0.96
CA GLY A 70 -1.29 -6.29 1.32
C GLY A 70 -0.99 -7.17 0.12
N VAL A 71 -1.33 -8.43 0.25
CA VAL A 71 -1.03 -9.49 -0.72
C VAL A 71 -1.62 -9.18 -2.10
N GLY A 72 -0.81 -9.33 -3.13
CA GLY A 72 -1.15 -9.09 -4.53
C GLY A 72 -1.08 -7.62 -4.98
N GLU A 73 -0.87 -6.67 -4.04
CA GLU A 73 -0.71 -5.26 -4.40
C GLU A 73 0.63 -5.03 -5.11
N ILE A 74 0.57 -4.15 -6.12
CA ILE A 74 1.70 -3.80 -6.98
C ILE A 74 2.28 -2.45 -6.55
N ILE A 75 3.59 -2.29 -6.67
CA ILE A 75 4.36 -1.13 -6.22
C ILE A 75 5.36 -0.73 -7.30
N GLY A 76 5.43 0.56 -7.62
CA GLY A 76 6.37 1.10 -8.61
C GLY A 76 5.86 1.07 -10.05
N GLU A 77 4.64 0.59 -10.27
CA GLU A 77 3.99 0.55 -11.57
C GLU A 77 3.66 1.96 -12.09
N ILE A 78 3.17 2.84 -11.22
CA ILE A 78 2.81 4.22 -11.57
C ILE A 78 4.06 4.96 -12.05
N GLU A 79 5.13 4.89 -11.28
CA GLU A 79 6.40 5.54 -11.60
C GLU A 79 7.04 4.99 -12.87
N THR A 80 6.86 3.67 -13.09
CA THR A 80 7.33 3.03 -14.33
C THR A 80 6.54 3.51 -15.54
N LEU A 81 5.20 3.59 -15.43
CA LEU A 81 4.32 4.08 -16.50
C LEU A 81 4.55 5.57 -16.80
N LEU A 82 4.69 6.40 -15.76
CA LEU A 82 4.86 7.85 -15.87
C LEU A 82 6.33 8.27 -16.10
N LYS A 83 7.29 7.34 -15.99
CA LYS A 83 8.74 7.58 -16.09
C LYS A 83 9.21 8.68 -15.12
N CYS A 84 8.73 8.63 -13.90
CA CYS A 84 9.02 9.61 -12.86
C CYS A 84 9.74 8.98 -11.66
N LYS A 85 10.19 9.82 -10.73
CA LYS A 85 10.73 9.39 -9.43
C LYS A 85 9.61 8.80 -8.57
N ASN A 86 10.00 8.03 -7.55
CA ASN A 86 9.04 7.44 -6.61
C ASN A 86 8.18 8.53 -5.96
N LEU A 87 6.88 8.38 -6.07
CA LEU A 87 5.89 9.29 -5.50
C LEU A 87 5.87 9.21 -3.97
N ALA A 88 6.07 8.02 -3.43
CA ALA A 88 5.88 7.72 -2.02
C ALA A 88 7.00 6.81 -1.48
N THR A 89 7.13 6.78 -0.16
CA THR A 89 7.94 5.81 0.57
C THR A 89 7.11 4.58 0.89
N ILE A 90 7.64 3.39 0.56
CA ILE A 90 7.05 2.09 0.90
C ILE A 90 7.87 1.44 2.00
N LYS A 91 7.22 1.18 3.15
CA LYS A 91 7.84 0.58 4.33
C LYS A 91 7.09 -0.67 4.78
N SER A 92 7.82 -1.75 5.08
CA SER A 92 7.24 -2.98 5.61
C SER A 92 6.71 -2.81 7.04
N LEU A 93 5.49 -3.24 7.30
CA LEU A 93 4.86 -3.28 8.65
C LEU A 93 4.93 -4.66 9.29
N SER A 94 5.20 -5.69 8.49
CA SER A 94 5.48 -7.07 8.91
C SER A 94 6.73 -7.59 8.20
N ASN A 95 7.13 -8.83 8.44
CA ASN A 95 8.00 -9.53 7.51
C ASN A 95 7.24 -9.71 6.20
N CYS A 96 7.91 -9.49 5.07
CA CYS A 96 7.31 -9.48 3.75
C CYS A 96 8.13 -10.30 2.76
N VAL A 97 7.44 -10.94 1.83
CA VAL A 97 8.02 -11.56 0.64
C VAL A 97 7.43 -10.88 -0.59
N LEU A 98 8.27 -10.47 -1.52
CA LEU A 98 7.88 -9.74 -2.73
C LEU A 98 8.39 -10.45 -3.98
N TYR A 99 7.60 -10.43 -5.04
CA TYR A 99 8.10 -10.54 -6.39
C TYR A 99 8.75 -9.21 -6.77
N LYS A 100 10.04 -9.24 -7.10
CA LYS A 100 10.83 -8.12 -7.61
C LYS A 100 10.99 -8.30 -9.11
N ILE A 101 10.45 -7.39 -9.89
CA ILE A 101 10.35 -7.45 -11.36
C ILE A 101 11.23 -6.36 -11.96
N GLU A 102 12.04 -6.72 -12.96
CA GLU A 102 12.83 -5.75 -13.73
C GLU A 102 11.90 -4.86 -14.55
N ILE A 103 12.17 -3.54 -14.61
CA ILE A 103 11.32 -2.56 -15.30
C ILE A 103 11.16 -2.90 -16.79
N ASP A 104 12.24 -3.31 -17.45
CA ASP A 104 12.17 -3.65 -18.87
C ASP A 104 11.29 -4.88 -19.12
N HIS A 105 11.35 -5.86 -18.22
CA HIS A 105 10.47 -7.03 -18.30
C HIS A 105 9.01 -6.67 -18.04
N PHE A 106 8.76 -5.83 -17.03
CA PHE A 106 7.42 -5.31 -16.73
C PHE A 106 6.84 -4.58 -17.96
N ASN A 107 7.61 -3.68 -18.58
CA ASN A 107 7.18 -2.96 -19.78
C ASN A 107 6.91 -3.89 -20.97
N LYS A 108 7.78 -4.89 -21.21
CA LYS A 108 7.56 -5.89 -22.25
C LYS A 108 6.27 -6.68 -22.01
N LYS A 109 6.00 -7.03 -20.74
CA LYS A 109 4.79 -7.75 -20.36
C LYS A 109 3.54 -6.93 -20.61
N LEU A 110 3.55 -5.63 -20.28
CA LEU A 110 2.44 -4.72 -20.59
C LEU A 110 2.13 -4.64 -22.10
N LEU A 111 3.15 -4.68 -22.96
CA LEU A 111 2.97 -4.57 -24.39
C LEU A 111 2.52 -5.88 -25.05
N ASN A 112 2.97 -7.02 -24.53
CA ASN A 112 2.84 -8.31 -25.22
C ASN A 112 1.86 -9.28 -24.53
N ASP A 113 1.38 -8.97 -23.31
CA ASP A 113 0.45 -9.80 -22.57
C ASP A 113 -0.85 -9.01 -22.28
N PRO A 114 -1.87 -9.14 -23.15
CA PRO A 114 -3.15 -8.43 -22.94
C PRO A 114 -3.85 -8.80 -21.67
N HIS A 115 -3.65 -10.02 -21.15
CA HIS A 115 -4.26 -10.45 -19.89
C HIS A 115 -3.65 -9.70 -18.71
N PHE A 116 -2.31 -9.64 -18.63
CA PHE A 116 -1.62 -8.87 -17.60
C PHE A 116 -1.96 -7.37 -17.66
N ASN A 117 -1.98 -6.80 -18.88
CA ASN A 117 -2.35 -5.40 -19.08
C ASN A 117 -3.78 -5.13 -18.55
N ASN A 118 -4.75 -6.00 -18.86
CA ASN A 118 -6.12 -5.84 -18.36
C ASN A 118 -6.20 -5.94 -16.83
N LEU A 119 -5.46 -6.86 -16.21
CA LEU A 119 -5.39 -6.97 -14.75
C LEU A 119 -4.87 -5.68 -14.11
N LEU A 120 -3.80 -5.10 -14.68
CA LEU A 120 -3.24 -3.85 -14.21
C LEU A 120 -4.21 -2.67 -14.39
N MET A 121 -4.86 -2.56 -15.54
CA MET A 121 -5.85 -1.50 -15.80
C MET A 121 -7.01 -1.55 -14.79
N ILE A 122 -7.53 -2.74 -14.51
CA ILE A 122 -8.58 -2.93 -13.50
C ILE A 122 -8.08 -2.50 -12.12
N GLU A 123 -6.84 -2.84 -11.78
CA GLU A 123 -6.27 -2.44 -10.49
C GLU A 123 -6.09 -0.93 -10.36
N LEU A 124 -5.57 -0.28 -11.37
CA LEU A 124 -5.44 1.19 -11.39
C LEU A 124 -6.82 1.87 -11.28
N ALA A 125 -7.83 1.36 -11.98
CA ALA A 125 -9.21 1.86 -11.87
C ALA A 125 -9.78 1.70 -10.44
N ARG A 126 -9.54 0.55 -9.79
CA ARG A 126 -9.94 0.32 -8.39
C ARG A 126 -9.25 1.28 -7.42
N ARG A 127 -7.94 1.48 -7.59
CA ARG A 127 -7.18 2.42 -6.75
C ARG A 127 -7.69 3.85 -6.93
N LEU A 128 -7.95 4.28 -8.16
CA LEU A 128 -8.54 5.58 -8.43
C LEU A 128 -9.89 5.74 -7.74
N GLN A 129 -10.77 4.74 -7.86
CA GLN A 129 -12.08 4.76 -7.20
C GLN A 129 -11.94 4.84 -5.67
N LYS A 130 -11.08 4.03 -5.06
CA LYS A 130 -10.85 4.03 -3.61
C LYS A 130 -10.27 5.35 -3.13
N THR A 131 -9.30 5.91 -3.87
CA THR A 131 -8.68 7.20 -3.56
C THR A 131 -9.72 8.34 -3.62
N ALA A 132 -10.56 8.36 -4.66
CA ALA A 132 -11.63 9.35 -4.79
C ALA A 132 -12.66 9.23 -3.65
N THR A 133 -13.10 8.02 -3.33
CA THR A 133 -14.02 7.76 -2.21
C THR A 133 -13.42 8.19 -0.88
N ARG A 134 -12.14 7.90 -0.65
CA ARG A 134 -11.45 8.31 0.57
C ARG A 134 -11.30 9.82 0.67
N ALA A 135 -10.91 10.50 -0.41
CA ALA A 135 -10.79 11.95 -0.45
C ALA A 135 -12.13 12.62 -0.13
N SER A 136 -13.23 12.15 -0.74
CA SER A 136 -14.58 12.62 -0.43
C SER A 136 -14.95 12.38 1.03
N SER A 137 -14.69 11.18 1.56
CA SER A 137 -14.98 10.83 2.95
C SER A 137 -14.20 11.70 3.95
N GLN A 138 -12.94 12.00 3.66
CA GLN A 138 -12.12 12.88 4.52
C GLN A 138 -12.60 14.33 4.55
N GLN A 139 -13.19 14.81 3.45
CA GLN A 139 -13.72 16.18 3.39
C GLN A 139 -15.13 16.32 3.99
N LEU A 140 -15.97 15.30 3.82
CA LEU A 140 -17.39 15.35 4.20
C LEU A 140 -17.70 14.79 5.58
N ASN A 141 -16.87 13.90 6.10
CA ASN A 141 -17.12 13.26 7.39
C ASN A 141 -16.34 13.94 8.53
N THR A 142 -16.96 13.94 9.71
CA THR A 142 -16.27 14.33 10.94
C THR A 142 -15.17 13.31 11.30
N LEU A 143 -14.19 13.73 12.08
CA LEU A 143 -13.14 12.84 12.57
C LEU A 143 -13.70 11.61 13.31
N GLN A 144 -14.77 11.80 14.08
CA GLN A 144 -15.42 10.71 14.82
C GLN A 144 -15.98 9.64 13.89
N ILE A 145 -16.65 10.04 12.80
CA ILE A 145 -17.18 9.12 11.78
C ILE A 145 -16.03 8.39 11.07
N SER A 146 -15.01 9.14 10.67
CA SER A 146 -13.83 8.58 9.98
C SER A 146 -13.07 7.56 10.87
N LEU A 147 -12.92 7.87 12.16
CA LEU A 147 -12.29 6.97 13.12
C LEU A 147 -13.14 5.72 13.36
N LYS A 148 -14.46 5.87 13.54
CA LYS A 148 -15.38 4.71 13.70
C LYS A 148 -15.30 3.77 12.52
N ASN A 149 -15.34 4.29 11.30
CA ASN A 149 -15.22 3.50 10.07
C ASN A 149 -13.86 2.79 9.98
N LEU A 150 -12.78 3.49 10.36
CA LEU A 150 -11.44 2.90 10.38
C LEU A 150 -11.35 1.74 11.39
N LEU A 151 -11.86 1.93 12.61
CA LEU A 151 -11.84 0.89 13.64
C LEU A 151 -12.67 -0.34 13.24
N PHE A 152 -13.82 -0.14 12.62
CA PHE A 152 -14.63 -1.23 12.07
C PHE A 152 -13.86 -2.05 11.02
N LEU A 153 -13.19 -1.39 10.07
CA LEU A 153 -12.37 -2.05 9.05
C LEU A 153 -11.17 -2.80 9.65
N LEU A 154 -10.56 -2.27 10.72
CA LEU A 154 -9.47 -2.95 11.45
C LEU A 154 -9.93 -4.25 12.09
N ASP A 155 -11.10 -4.22 12.71
CA ASP A 155 -11.70 -5.39 13.37
C ASP A 155 -12.05 -6.48 12.35
N GLU A 156 -12.68 -6.11 11.23
CA GLU A 156 -12.98 -7.04 10.13
C GLU A 156 -11.72 -7.70 9.56
N GLN A 157 -10.64 -6.92 9.36
CA GLN A 157 -9.39 -7.42 8.78
C GLN A 157 -8.47 -8.08 9.79
N LYS A 158 -8.82 -8.07 11.08
CA LYS A 158 -8.05 -8.65 12.21
C LYS A 158 -6.59 -8.19 12.24
N VAL A 159 -6.34 -6.93 11.87
CA VAL A 159 -5.00 -6.34 11.79
C VAL A 159 -4.80 -5.31 12.89
N ILE A 160 -3.60 -5.35 13.48
CA ILE A 160 -3.21 -4.42 14.53
C ILE A 160 -2.14 -3.47 13.99
N PHE A 161 -2.45 -2.18 13.95
CA PHE A 161 -1.52 -1.12 13.56
C PHE A 161 -1.08 -0.30 14.77
N LYS A 162 0.05 0.38 14.63
CA LYS A 162 0.47 1.40 15.61
C LYS A 162 -0.47 2.61 15.52
N LYS A 163 -0.72 3.25 16.67
CA LYS A 163 -1.51 4.50 16.73
C LYS A 163 -0.94 5.59 15.81
N SER A 164 0.40 5.66 15.68
CA SER A 164 1.05 6.60 14.77
C SER A 164 0.63 6.38 13.30
N ASP A 165 0.61 5.12 12.83
CA ASP A 165 0.23 4.80 11.45
C ASP A 165 -1.25 5.13 11.20
N LEU A 166 -2.11 4.94 12.20
CA LEU A 166 -3.54 5.30 12.11
C LEU A 166 -3.75 6.82 12.12
N ALA A 167 -2.98 7.56 12.91
CA ALA A 167 -3.02 9.02 12.94
C ALA A 167 -2.58 9.60 11.59
N GLU A 168 -1.48 9.09 11.02
CA GLU A 168 -1.02 9.47 9.68
C GLU A 168 -2.05 9.12 8.59
N TYR A 169 -2.73 7.96 8.70
CA TYR A 169 -3.78 7.55 7.77
C TYR A 169 -5.01 8.45 7.82
N LEU A 170 -5.38 8.96 9.00
CA LEU A 170 -6.48 9.91 9.19
C LEU A 170 -6.07 11.36 8.92
N GLY A 171 -4.78 11.64 8.70
CA GLY A 171 -4.27 13.00 8.51
C GLY A 171 -4.34 13.87 9.77
N ILE A 172 -4.25 13.26 10.97
CA ILE A 172 -4.35 13.95 12.26
C ILE A 172 -3.12 13.71 13.14
N THR A 173 -3.00 14.50 14.21
CA THR A 173 -1.94 14.28 15.20
C THR A 173 -2.25 13.07 16.08
N LEU A 174 -1.21 12.41 16.60
CA LEU A 174 -1.36 11.32 17.58
C LEU A 174 -2.13 11.79 18.83
N ARG A 175 -1.97 13.05 19.24
CA ARG A 175 -2.71 13.67 20.35
C ARG A 175 -4.21 13.72 20.06
N SER A 176 -4.59 14.14 18.86
CA SER A 176 -5.99 14.16 18.42
C SER A 176 -6.59 12.76 18.38
N LEU A 177 -5.85 11.78 17.81
CA LEU A 177 -6.28 10.38 17.79
C LEU A 177 -6.52 9.86 19.22
N ASN A 178 -5.57 10.06 20.14
CA ASN A 178 -5.71 9.58 21.51
C ASN A 178 -6.89 10.23 22.25
N ARG A 179 -7.22 11.49 21.96
CA ARG A 179 -8.40 12.18 22.53
C ARG A 179 -9.70 11.50 22.08
N GLU A 180 -9.82 11.24 20.78
CA GLU A 180 -11.03 10.63 20.20
C GLU A 180 -11.21 9.17 20.66
N LEU A 181 -10.10 8.41 20.78
CA LEU A 181 -10.14 7.01 21.26
C LEU A 181 -10.65 6.88 22.70
N LYS A 182 -10.41 7.87 23.56
CA LYS A 182 -10.92 7.86 24.95
C LYS A 182 -12.45 7.87 25.04
N GLY A 183 -13.12 8.36 23.98
CA GLY A 183 -14.59 8.39 23.89
C GLY A 183 -15.23 7.13 23.27
N GLN A 184 -14.42 6.23 22.74
CA GLN A 184 -14.91 5.08 21.97
C GLN A 184 -14.38 3.78 22.57
N GLY A 185 -14.95 3.19 23.56
CA GLY A 185 -14.72 1.84 24.10
C GLY A 185 -13.41 1.09 23.74
N HIS A 186 -13.19 -0.11 24.23
CA HIS A 186 -11.95 -0.88 24.06
C HIS A 186 -11.79 -1.46 22.66
N PHE A 187 -11.03 -0.78 21.80
CA PHE A 187 -10.52 -1.35 20.55
C PHE A 187 -9.08 -1.86 20.72
N ARG A 188 -8.76 -3.02 20.13
CA ARG A 188 -7.40 -3.59 20.12
C ARG A 188 -6.50 -2.80 19.15
N ILE A 189 -5.84 -1.78 19.67
CA ILE A 189 -4.79 -1.03 18.94
C ILE A 189 -3.47 -1.28 19.67
N ALA A 190 -2.39 -1.54 18.92
CA ALA A 190 -1.07 -1.72 19.54
C ALA A 190 -0.63 -0.43 20.26
N GLU A 191 -0.24 -0.53 21.50
CA GLU A 191 0.14 0.64 22.33
C GLU A 191 1.54 1.20 21.98
N ARG A 192 2.41 0.47 21.21
CA ARG A 192 3.75 0.93 20.82
C ARG A 192 4.18 0.42 19.44
#